data_db72fcbed7cc1ca2efa2ce145c1e8183
#
_entry.id   db72fcbed7cc1ca2efa2ce145c1e8183
#
_cell.length_a   1.000
_cell.length_b   1.000
_cell.length_c   1.000
_cell.angle_alpha   90.00
_cell.angle_beta   90.00
_cell.angle_gamma   90.00
#
_symmetry.space_group_name_H-M   'P 1'
#
loop_
_entity.id
_entity.type
_entity.pdbx_description
1 polymer ?
#
loop_
_entity_poly.entity_id
_entity_poly.type
_entity_poly.pdbx_seq_one_letter_code
_entity_poly.pdbx_strand_id
1 'polypeptide(L)'
;MEALIHSNERLDDLCRKGYRLIQDPKLFCFGIDAVLLSDYAKVKRGERAVDLCTGNGVIPILLEAKNNGEHYSGLELQPQCADLARRSVKYNHLEDKVTIEEGDVCNASELFGRESVEVVTVNPPYMIGQHGIKNADDAMTIARHEVRCTLDDIVRESAKMLKFNGRFYMVHRPFRLAEIFSTMMKYHICLLYTSPSPRD
;
A
#
# COMPACT_ATOMS: atom_id res chain seq x y z
N MET A 1 -9.27 9.83 -27.28
CA MET A 1 -8.35 9.18 -26.31
C MET A 1 -8.18 10.17 -25.18
N GLU A 2 -8.69 9.86 -24.01
CA GLU A 2 -8.53 10.69 -22.82
C GLU A 2 -7.04 10.74 -22.45
N ALA A 3 -6.51 11.94 -22.15
CA ALA A 3 -5.09 12.09 -21.80
C ALA A 3 -4.83 11.37 -20.47
N LEU A 4 -3.88 10.45 -20.43
CA LEU A 4 -3.52 9.70 -19.21
C LEU A 4 -2.89 10.59 -18.13
N ILE A 5 -2.37 11.76 -18.51
CA ILE A 5 -1.70 12.72 -17.61
C ILE A 5 -2.41 14.06 -17.73
N HIS A 6 -2.83 14.63 -16.60
CA HIS A 6 -3.47 15.95 -16.55
C HIS A 6 -2.45 17.05 -16.33
N SER A 7 -2.83 18.31 -16.61
CA SER A 7 -1.91 19.47 -16.60
C SER A 7 -1.29 19.80 -15.24
N ASN A 8 -1.91 19.36 -14.14
CA ASN A 8 -1.43 19.55 -12.76
C ASN A 8 -0.61 18.36 -12.24
N GLU A 9 -0.46 17.32 -13.04
CA GLU A 9 0.21 16.07 -12.65
C GLU A 9 1.63 16.03 -13.19
N ARG A 10 2.47 15.24 -12.54
CA ARG A 10 3.82 14.95 -12.99
C ARG A 10 4.00 13.45 -13.20
N LEU A 11 4.96 13.10 -14.03
CA LEU A 11 5.34 11.73 -14.32
C LEU A 11 6.72 11.44 -13.73
N ASP A 12 6.77 10.65 -12.67
CA ASP A 12 8.00 10.29 -11.96
C ASP A 12 8.56 8.95 -12.49
N ASP A 13 9.89 8.88 -12.64
CA ASP A 13 10.57 7.66 -13.03
C ASP A 13 10.80 6.76 -11.81
N LEU A 14 10.34 5.52 -11.89
CA LEU A 14 10.55 4.53 -10.82
C LEU A 14 11.93 3.85 -10.88
N CYS A 15 12.75 4.18 -11.89
CA CYS A 15 14.08 3.62 -12.10
C CYS A 15 14.11 2.08 -12.13
N ARG A 16 13.00 1.46 -12.55
CA ARG A 16 12.82 0.00 -12.67
C ARG A 16 12.02 -0.32 -13.92
N LYS A 17 12.50 -1.22 -14.76
CA LYS A 17 11.88 -1.65 -16.04
C LYS A 17 11.40 -0.48 -16.93
N GLY A 18 11.84 0.76 -16.70
CA GLY A 18 11.35 1.95 -17.38
C GLY A 18 9.96 2.41 -16.92
N TYR A 19 9.44 1.84 -15.83
CA TYR A 19 8.12 2.19 -15.32
C TYR A 19 8.08 3.60 -14.74
N ARG A 20 6.94 4.22 -14.90
CA ARG A 20 6.67 5.58 -14.45
C ARG A 20 5.40 5.64 -13.62
N LEU A 21 5.30 6.64 -12.77
CA LEU A 21 4.18 6.86 -11.88
C LEU A 21 3.60 8.26 -12.08
N ILE A 22 2.29 8.34 -12.26
CA ILE A 22 1.57 9.61 -12.32
C ILE A 22 1.31 10.09 -10.89
N GLN A 23 1.69 11.32 -10.59
CA GLN A 23 1.48 11.93 -9.27
C GLN A 23 0.83 13.30 -9.40
N ASP A 24 -0.11 13.61 -8.51
CA ASP A 24 -0.61 14.96 -8.29
C ASP A 24 0.05 15.55 -7.03
N PRO A 25 0.82 16.67 -7.14
CA PRO A 25 1.44 17.33 -5.98
C PRO A 25 0.46 17.81 -4.91
N LYS A 26 -0.83 17.92 -5.23
CA LYS A 26 -1.89 18.28 -4.28
C LYS A 26 -2.39 17.09 -3.44
N LEU A 27 -2.07 15.87 -3.87
CA LEU A 27 -2.38 14.64 -3.17
C LEU A 27 -1.12 14.08 -2.49
N PHE A 28 -1.27 12.97 -1.77
CA PHE A 28 -0.13 12.30 -1.16
C PHE A 28 0.80 11.75 -2.25
N CYS A 29 2.05 12.21 -2.25
CA CYS A 29 3.11 11.65 -3.09
C CYS A 29 3.88 10.57 -2.30
N PHE A 30 4.25 9.48 -2.97
CA PHE A 30 4.99 8.39 -2.30
C PHE A 30 6.36 8.85 -1.78
N GLY A 31 6.78 8.26 -0.67
CA GLY A 31 8.09 8.47 -0.06
C GLY A 31 9.00 7.24 -0.20
N ILE A 32 10.18 7.35 0.38
CA ILE A 32 11.18 6.27 0.41
C ILE A 32 10.62 5.00 1.08
N ASP A 33 9.69 5.13 2.02
CA ASP A 33 9.10 4.02 2.76
C ASP A 33 8.42 3.01 1.81
N ALA A 34 7.69 3.49 0.79
CA ALA A 34 7.07 2.63 -0.23
C ALA A 34 8.11 1.88 -1.07
N VAL A 35 9.22 2.54 -1.40
CA VAL A 35 10.34 1.91 -2.15
C VAL A 35 10.99 0.83 -1.31
N LEU A 36 11.30 1.10 -0.03
CA LEU A 36 11.89 0.15 0.89
C LEU A 36 10.97 -1.05 1.13
N LEU A 37 9.67 -0.82 1.36
CA LEU A 37 8.68 -1.88 1.53
C LEU A 37 8.64 -2.79 0.30
N SER A 38 8.60 -2.22 -0.90
CA SER A 38 8.59 -2.98 -2.15
C SER A 38 9.89 -3.75 -2.43
N ASP A 39 11.03 -3.29 -1.91
CA ASP A 39 12.31 -4.01 -1.97
C ASP A 39 12.36 -5.18 -1.00
N TYR A 40 11.78 -4.98 0.16
CA TYR A 40 11.76 -5.95 1.24
C TYR A 40 10.75 -7.08 0.99
N ALA A 41 9.58 -6.75 0.48
CA ALA A 41 8.53 -7.70 0.18
C ALA A 41 8.92 -8.62 -0.98
N LYS A 42 8.74 -9.93 -0.78
CA LYS A 42 9.04 -10.95 -1.78
C LYS A 42 7.75 -11.63 -2.22
N VAL A 43 7.53 -11.65 -3.53
CA VAL A 43 6.39 -12.31 -4.16
C VAL A 43 6.96 -13.35 -5.12
N LYS A 44 6.75 -14.62 -4.84
CA LYS A 44 7.29 -15.74 -5.65
C LYS A 44 6.43 -15.97 -6.87
N ARG A 45 6.97 -16.75 -7.82
CA ARG A 45 6.23 -17.18 -9.01
C ARG A 45 4.94 -17.91 -8.62
N GLY A 46 3.82 -17.52 -9.22
CA GLY A 46 2.48 -18.08 -8.95
C GLY A 46 1.82 -17.54 -7.69
N GLU A 47 2.47 -16.65 -6.95
CA GLU A 47 1.86 -15.99 -5.77
C GLU A 47 1.13 -14.71 -6.18
N ARG A 48 0.10 -14.40 -5.42
CA ARG A 48 -0.69 -13.16 -5.53
C ARG A 48 -0.41 -12.25 -4.34
N ALA A 49 -0.35 -10.96 -4.61
CA ALA A 49 -0.11 -9.95 -3.58
C ALA A 49 -1.22 -8.89 -3.57
N VAL A 50 -1.58 -8.42 -2.38
CA VAL A 50 -2.47 -7.29 -2.18
C VAL A 50 -1.74 -6.21 -1.38
N ASP A 51 -1.77 -4.98 -1.87
CA ASP A 51 -1.28 -3.79 -1.18
C ASP A 51 -2.45 -2.99 -0.63
N LEU A 52 -2.53 -2.87 0.69
CA LEU A 52 -3.57 -2.11 1.38
C LEU A 52 -3.15 -0.64 1.53
N CYS A 53 -4.09 0.29 1.38
CA CYS A 53 -3.83 1.73 1.38
C CYS A 53 -2.82 2.12 0.29
N THR A 54 -3.05 1.64 -0.93
CA THR A 54 -2.05 1.68 -2.02
C THR A 54 -1.73 3.08 -2.54
N GLY A 55 -2.56 4.08 -2.23
CA GLY A 55 -2.38 5.45 -2.69
C GLY A 55 -2.38 5.54 -4.22
N ASN A 56 -1.31 6.08 -4.78
CA ASN A 56 -1.11 6.19 -6.23
C ASN A 56 -0.62 4.90 -6.93
N GLY A 57 -0.63 3.76 -6.22
CA GLY A 57 -0.31 2.45 -6.79
C GLY A 57 1.18 2.16 -6.93
N VAL A 58 2.05 2.91 -6.28
CA VAL A 58 3.51 2.74 -6.40
C VAL A 58 3.98 1.36 -5.96
N ILE A 59 3.44 0.82 -4.84
CA ILE A 59 3.88 -0.47 -4.29
C ILE A 59 3.54 -1.63 -5.24
N PRO A 60 2.30 -1.85 -5.69
CA PRO A 60 2.01 -2.95 -6.61
C PRO A 60 2.78 -2.85 -7.94
N ILE A 61 3.00 -1.65 -8.49
CA ILE A 61 3.82 -1.45 -9.70
C ILE A 61 5.28 -1.82 -9.42
N LEU A 62 5.85 -1.40 -8.29
CA LEU A 62 7.22 -1.76 -7.91
C LEU A 62 7.36 -3.25 -7.58
N LEU A 63 6.36 -3.87 -6.97
CA LEU A 63 6.35 -5.32 -6.71
C LEU A 63 6.38 -6.10 -8.03
N GLU A 64 5.58 -5.69 -9.03
CA GLU A 64 5.65 -6.28 -10.37
C GLU A 64 7.04 -6.11 -10.99
N ALA A 65 7.62 -4.91 -10.87
CA ALA A 65 8.94 -4.64 -11.44
C ALA A 65 10.06 -5.49 -10.83
N LYS A 66 9.94 -5.90 -9.57
CA LYS A 66 11.00 -6.53 -8.77
C LYS A 66 10.80 -8.02 -8.53
N ASN A 67 9.61 -8.56 -8.77
CA ASN A 67 9.22 -9.94 -8.44
C ASN A 67 8.62 -10.64 -9.66
N ASN A 68 8.26 -11.91 -9.50
CA ASN A 68 7.68 -12.76 -10.54
C ASN A 68 6.32 -13.34 -10.12
N GLY A 69 5.54 -12.56 -9.36
CA GLY A 69 4.20 -12.97 -8.92
C GLY A 69 3.23 -13.19 -10.09
N GLU A 70 2.14 -13.84 -9.78
CA GLU A 70 1.05 -14.05 -10.74
C GLU A 70 0.28 -12.76 -10.96
N HIS A 71 -0.12 -12.10 -9.87
CA HIS A 71 -0.93 -10.88 -9.88
C HIS A 71 -0.69 -10.01 -8.66
N TYR A 72 -0.85 -8.70 -8.84
CA TYR A 72 -0.70 -7.68 -7.81
C TYR A 72 -1.95 -6.82 -7.76
N SER A 73 -2.55 -6.65 -6.59
CA SER A 73 -3.72 -5.78 -6.43
C SER A 73 -3.40 -4.66 -5.45
N GLY A 74 -3.93 -3.47 -5.70
CA GLY A 74 -3.91 -2.35 -4.77
C GLY A 74 -5.33 -2.00 -4.31
N LEU A 75 -5.53 -1.74 -3.01
CA LEU A 75 -6.78 -1.25 -2.44
C LEU A 75 -6.61 0.18 -1.98
N GLU A 76 -7.46 1.08 -2.48
CA GLU A 76 -7.43 2.50 -2.12
C GLU A 76 -8.82 3.03 -1.83
N LEU A 77 -8.95 3.78 -0.74
CA LEU A 77 -10.22 4.37 -0.29
C LEU A 77 -10.58 5.64 -1.06
N GLN A 78 -9.57 6.42 -1.46
CA GLN A 78 -9.77 7.72 -2.11
C GLN A 78 -9.91 7.55 -3.62
N PRO A 79 -11.06 7.92 -4.22
CA PRO A 79 -11.29 7.79 -5.66
C PRO A 79 -10.22 8.48 -6.52
N GLN A 80 -9.73 9.64 -6.08
CA GLN A 80 -8.71 10.41 -6.81
C GLN A 80 -7.37 9.68 -6.84
N CYS A 81 -6.95 9.07 -5.73
CA CYS A 81 -5.72 8.28 -5.65
C CYS A 81 -5.85 6.98 -6.44
N ALA A 82 -7.00 6.31 -6.34
CA ALA A 82 -7.29 5.10 -7.11
C ALA A 82 -7.28 5.37 -8.63
N ASP A 83 -7.79 6.53 -9.06
CA ASP A 83 -7.72 6.97 -10.46
C ASP A 83 -6.26 7.17 -10.92
N LEU A 84 -5.44 7.90 -10.14
CA LEU A 84 -4.00 8.06 -10.43
C LEU A 84 -3.30 6.71 -10.57
N ALA A 85 -3.60 5.78 -9.66
CA ALA A 85 -3.03 4.44 -9.67
C ALA A 85 -3.45 3.65 -10.92
N ARG A 86 -4.72 3.64 -11.29
CA ARG A 86 -5.23 2.98 -12.51
C ARG A 86 -4.60 3.56 -13.78
N ARG A 87 -4.47 4.89 -13.86
CA ARG A 87 -3.81 5.53 -15.00
C ARG A 87 -2.32 5.22 -15.04
N SER A 88 -1.64 5.10 -13.91
CA SER A 88 -0.24 4.66 -13.82
C SER A 88 -0.08 3.21 -14.29
N VAL A 89 -0.97 2.31 -13.88
CA VAL A 89 -1.00 0.93 -14.36
C VAL A 89 -1.15 0.90 -15.90
N LYS A 90 -2.11 1.64 -16.44
CA LYS A 90 -2.36 1.73 -17.88
C LYS A 90 -1.19 2.36 -18.63
N TYR A 91 -0.54 3.39 -18.08
CA TYR A 91 0.62 4.04 -18.68
C TYR A 91 1.79 3.07 -18.88
N ASN A 92 1.95 2.13 -17.94
CA ASN A 92 3.00 1.11 -17.97
C ASN A 92 2.58 -0.20 -18.68
N HIS A 93 1.37 -0.27 -19.24
CA HIS A 93 0.82 -1.49 -19.88
C HIS A 93 0.80 -2.70 -18.94
N LEU A 94 0.34 -2.51 -17.71
CA LEU A 94 0.35 -3.52 -16.65
C LEU A 94 -1.05 -4.05 -16.29
N GLU A 95 -2.08 -3.75 -17.08
CA GLU A 95 -3.47 -4.09 -16.79
C GLU A 95 -3.69 -5.59 -16.58
N ASP A 96 -2.90 -6.44 -17.23
CA ASP A 96 -2.96 -7.90 -17.09
C ASP A 96 -2.29 -8.40 -15.79
N LYS A 97 -1.49 -7.55 -15.11
CA LYS A 97 -0.67 -7.92 -13.95
C LYS A 97 -1.03 -7.16 -12.68
N VAL A 98 -1.54 -5.95 -12.81
CA VAL A 98 -1.83 -5.06 -11.69
C VAL A 98 -3.25 -4.56 -11.78
N THR A 99 -4.05 -4.75 -10.73
CA THR A 99 -5.39 -4.17 -10.60
C THR A 99 -5.46 -3.21 -9.42
N ILE A 100 -6.27 -2.16 -9.56
CA ILE A 100 -6.53 -1.19 -8.49
C ILE A 100 -8.01 -1.17 -8.19
N GLU A 101 -8.34 -1.59 -6.98
CA GLU A 101 -9.69 -1.58 -6.44
C GLU A 101 -9.92 -0.35 -5.56
N GLU A 102 -11.09 0.24 -5.69
CA GLU A 102 -11.54 1.30 -4.81
C GLU A 102 -12.40 0.71 -3.71
N GLY A 103 -11.99 0.91 -2.45
CA GLY A 103 -12.71 0.34 -1.33
C GLY A 103 -12.08 0.62 0.02
N ASP A 104 -12.81 0.21 1.06
CA ASP A 104 -12.38 0.35 2.44
C ASP A 104 -11.63 -0.90 2.90
N VAL A 105 -10.47 -0.71 3.54
CA VAL A 105 -9.67 -1.79 4.12
C VAL A 105 -10.48 -2.65 5.10
N CYS A 106 -11.44 -2.06 5.81
CA CYS A 106 -12.32 -2.79 6.74
C CYS A 106 -13.10 -3.93 6.07
N ASN A 107 -13.25 -3.90 4.75
CA ASN A 107 -13.95 -4.90 3.93
C ASN A 107 -13.01 -5.65 2.98
N ALA A 108 -11.69 -5.54 3.16
CA ALA A 108 -10.71 -6.08 2.21
C ALA A 108 -10.86 -7.60 2.01
N SER A 109 -11.12 -8.36 3.09
CA SER A 109 -11.32 -9.82 2.99
C SER A 109 -12.62 -10.23 2.29
N GLU A 110 -13.61 -9.35 2.20
CA GLU A 110 -14.82 -9.59 1.41
C GLU A 110 -14.54 -9.33 -0.08
N LEU A 111 -13.75 -8.33 -0.39
CA LEU A 111 -13.40 -7.94 -1.75
C LEU A 111 -12.43 -8.93 -2.40
N PHE A 112 -11.33 -9.27 -1.72
CA PHE A 112 -10.27 -10.13 -2.26
C PHE A 112 -10.45 -11.61 -1.94
N GLY A 113 -11.34 -11.95 -1.03
CA GLY A 113 -11.56 -13.31 -0.54
C GLY A 113 -10.70 -13.66 0.69
N ARG A 114 -11.20 -14.61 1.47
CA ARG A 114 -10.44 -15.18 2.60
C ARG A 114 -9.44 -16.21 2.10
N GLU A 115 -8.28 -16.30 2.75
CA GLU A 115 -7.22 -17.26 2.40
C GLU A 115 -6.92 -17.27 0.88
N SER A 116 -6.90 -16.10 0.27
CA SER A 116 -6.88 -15.93 -1.19
C SER A 116 -5.51 -15.49 -1.73
N VAL A 117 -4.65 -14.93 -0.88
CA VAL A 117 -3.36 -14.34 -1.29
C VAL A 117 -2.20 -14.83 -0.43
N GLU A 118 -1.01 -14.85 -1.00
CA GLU A 118 0.21 -15.26 -0.32
C GLU A 118 0.93 -14.09 0.32
N VAL A 119 0.70 -12.87 -0.17
CA VAL A 119 1.39 -11.66 0.29
C VAL A 119 0.42 -10.52 0.50
N VAL A 120 0.52 -9.86 1.65
CA VAL A 120 -0.11 -8.57 1.90
C VAL A 120 0.98 -7.57 2.25
N THR A 121 0.96 -6.42 1.59
CA THR A 121 1.80 -5.26 1.92
C THR A 121 0.93 -4.11 2.42
N VAL A 122 1.47 -3.27 3.29
CA VAL A 122 0.79 -2.06 3.73
C VAL A 122 1.78 -0.98 4.15
N ASN A 123 1.56 0.21 3.60
CA ASN A 123 2.17 1.46 4.05
C ASN A 123 1.04 2.40 4.52
N PRO A 124 0.50 2.19 5.73
CA PRO A 124 -0.68 2.91 6.17
C PRO A 124 -0.36 4.39 6.40
N PRO A 125 -1.36 5.29 6.32
CA PRO A 125 -1.16 6.67 6.73
C PRO A 125 -0.75 6.69 8.20
N TYR A 126 0.42 7.29 8.49
CA TYR A 126 0.90 7.41 9.86
C TYR A 126 0.13 8.48 10.61
N MET A 127 -0.53 8.15 11.74
CA MET A 127 -0.94 9.17 12.67
C MET A 127 0.27 9.90 13.20
N ILE A 128 0.36 11.12 12.84
CA ILE A 128 1.23 12.06 13.54
C ILE A 128 0.40 12.51 14.77
N GLY A 129 0.68 11.91 15.92
CA GLY A 129 0.29 12.53 17.19
C GLY A 129 0.75 13.98 17.14
N GLN A 130 0.01 14.90 17.72
CA GLN A 130 0.04 16.38 17.71
C GLN A 130 1.37 17.12 17.44
N HIS A 131 2.48 16.45 17.18
CA HIS A 131 3.79 17.01 16.90
C HIS A 131 4.16 16.85 15.43
N GLY A 132 3.91 17.90 14.63
CA GLY A 132 4.40 17.96 13.25
C GLY A 132 3.40 18.36 12.17
N ILE A 133 2.16 18.64 12.54
CA ILE A 133 1.15 19.16 11.62
C ILE A 133 1.50 20.60 11.28
N LYS A 134 1.94 20.86 10.05
CA LYS A 134 2.28 22.21 9.60
C LYS A 134 1.07 23.01 9.12
N ASN A 135 -0.04 22.35 8.75
CA ASN A 135 -1.26 22.99 8.25
C ASN A 135 -2.51 22.28 8.78
N ALA A 136 -3.59 23.05 9.02
CA ALA A 136 -4.89 22.54 9.48
C ALA A 136 -5.54 21.55 8.47
N ASP A 137 -5.26 21.71 7.18
CA ASP A 137 -5.78 20.85 6.11
C ASP A 137 -5.13 19.46 6.13
N ASP A 138 -3.82 19.37 6.44
CA ASP A 138 -3.11 18.10 6.60
C ASP A 138 -3.64 17.32 7.81
N ALA A 139 -3.90 18.04 8.93
CA ALA A 139 -4.49 17.47 10.13
C ALA A 139 -5.89 16.86 9.87
N MET A 140 -6.73 17.57 9.12
CA MET A 140 -8.08 17.12 8.79
C MET A 140 -8.07 15.94 7.82
N THR A 141 -7.14 15.91 6.89
CA THR A 141 -6.99 14.80 5.94
C THR A 141 -6.51 13.54 6.65
N ILE A 142 -5.48 13.66 7.50
CA ILE A 142 -4.95 12.56 8.31
C ILE A 142 -6.02 12.05 9.30
N ALA A 143 -6.71 12.94 10.02
CA ALA A 143 -7.76 12.56 10.96
C ALA A 143 -8.95 11.85 10.28
N ARG A 144 -9.30 12.23 9.04
CA ARG A 144 -10.34 11.54 8.27
C ARG A 144 -9.94 10.11 7.88
N HIS A 145 -8.67 9.84 7.67
CA HIS A 145 -8.16 8.50 7.33
C HIS A 145 -8.16 7.56 8.53
N GLU A 146 -7.76 8.03 9.73
CA GLU A 146 -7.80 7.17 10.93
C GLU A 146 -9.20 6.94 11.50
N VAL A 147 -10.13 7.84 11.28
CA VAL A 147 -11.53 7.61 11.64
C VAL A 147 -12.12 6.43 10.83
N ARG A 148 -11.49 6.06 9.70
CA ARG A 148 -12.02 5.02 8.81
C ARG A 148 -11.29 3.68 8.87
N CYS A 149 -10.02 3.63 9.31
CA CYS A 149 -9.25 2.39 9.33
C CYS A 149 -8.19 2.43 10.42
N THR A 150 -8.30 1.54 11.40
CA THR A 150 -7.34 1.39 12.50
C THR A 150 -6.26 0.35 12.17
N LEU A 151 -5.17 0.36 12.93
CA LEU A 151 -4.16 -0.71 12.85
C LEU A 151 -4.78 -2.11 13.08
N ASP A 152 -5.76 -2.20 13.99
CA ASP A 152 -6.50 -3.44 14.25
C ASP A 152 -7.26 -3.93 13.03
N ASP A 153 -7.92 -3.04 12.30
CA ASP A 153 -8.63 -3.38 11.06
C ASP A 153 -7.68 -3.87 9.98
N ILE A 154 -6.55 -3.18 9.77
CA ILE A 154 -5.53 -3.57 8.78
C ILE A 154 -5.00 -4.98 9.08
N VAL A 155 -4.58 -5.23 10.30
CA VAL A 155 -3.99 -6.54 10.68
C VAL A 155 -5.05 -7.64 10.63
N ARG A 156 -6.27 -7.36 11.09
CA ARG A 156 -7.41 -8.29 11.04
C ARG A 156 -7.74 -8.71 9.61
N GLU A 157 -7.92 -7.74 8.73
CA GLU A 157 -8.27 -8.03 7.33
C GLU A 157 -7.12 -8.71 6.59
N SER A 158 -5.88 -8.31 6.86
CA SER A 158 -4.70 -9.00 6.32
C SER A 158 -4.64 -10.47 6.75
N ALA A 159 -4.87 -10.75 8.04
CA ALA A 159 -4.89 -12.12 8.55
C ALA A 159 -5.97 -12.99 7.92
N LYS A 160 -7.15 -12.40 7.61
CA LYS A 160 -8.24 -13.12 6.93
C LYS A 160 -7.92 -13.44 5.47
N MET A 161 -7.23 -12.53 4.76
CA MET A 161 -6.89 -12.69 3.33
C MET A 161 -5.71 -13.63 3.11
N LEU A 162 -4.77 -13.68 4.05
CA LEU A 162 -3.56 -14.48 3.90
C LEU A 162 -3.87 -15.97 3.95
N LYS A 163 -3.30 -16.69 2.99
CA LYS A 163 -3.23 -18.16 3.02
C LYS A 163 -2.34 -18.65 4.16
N PHE A 164 -2.44 -19.92 4.49
CA PHE A 164 -1.49 -20.55 5.41
C PHE A 164 -0.05 -20.35 4.93
N ASN A 165 0.84 -19.96 5.81
CA ASN A 165 2.22 -19.50 5.51
C ASN A 165 2.31 -18.27 4.60
N GLY A 166 1.24 -17.51 4.46
CA GLY A 166 1.28 -16.19 3.82
C GLY A 166 2.15 -15.19 4.59
N ARG A 167 2.56 -14.13 3.92
CA ARG A 167 3.49 -13.14 4.47
C ARG A 167 2.84 -11.76 4.50
N PHE A 168 2.95 -11.13 5.65
CA PHE A 168 2.52 -9.75 5.88
C PHE A 168 3.74 -8.83 5.99
N TYR A 169 3.78 -7.78 5.19
CA TYR A 169 4.83 -6.77 5.19
C TYR A 169 4.23 -5.41 5.50
N MET A 170 4.77 -4.75 6.50
CA MET A 170 4.32 -3.43 6.93
C MET A 170 5.51 -2.50 7.14
N VAL A 171 5.43 -1.28 6.65
CA VAL A 171 6.27 -0.18 7.10
C VAL A 171 5.48 0.69 8.07
N HIS A 172 6.08 1.06 9.21
CA HIS A 172 5.42 1.88 10.22
C HIS A 172 6.44 2.60 11.09
N ARG A 173 5.98 3.58 11.86
CA ARG A 173 6.82 4.33 12.81
C ARG A 173 7.21 3.46 14.01
N PRO A 174 8.49 3.49 14.48
CA PRO A 174 8.98 2.59 15.52
C PRO A 174 8.34 2.80 16.90
N PHE A 175 7.83 4.00 17.21
CA PHE A 175 7.18 4.26 18.49
C PHE A 175 5.86 3.48 18.69
N ARG A 176 5.25 2.94 17.62
CA ARG A 176 4.06 2.06 17.71
C ARG A 176 4.39 0.57 17.74
N LEU A 177 5.66 0.20 17.83
CA LEU A 177 6.10 -1.18 17.67
C LEU A 177 5.42 -2.15 18.66
N ALA A 178 5.24 -1.73 19.92
CA ALA A 178 4.56 -2.54 20.93
C ALA A 178 3.09 -2.80 20.58
N GLU A 179 2.40 -1.79 20.09
CA GLU A 179 1.00 -1.89 19.63
C GLU A 179 0.90 -2.80 18.41
N ILE A 180 1.80 -2.64 17.44
CA ILE A 180 1.84 -3.46 16.22
C ILE A 180 2.01 -4.94 16.60
N PHE A 181 2.97 -5.26 17.46
CA PHE A 181 3.21 -6.64 17.88
C PHE A 181 2.03 -7.23 18.64
N SER A 182 1.44 -6.47 19.58
CA SER A 182 0.25 -6.91 20.30
C SER A 182 -0.91 -7.20 19.36
N THR A 183 -1.12 -6.34 18.36
CA THR A 183 -2.19 -6.53 17.37
C THR A 183 -1.91 -7.72 16.44
N MET A 184 -0.67 -7.90 15.98
CA MET A 184 -0.29 -9.07 15.18
C MET A 184 -0.50 -10.37 15.93
N MET A 185 -0.11 -10.45 17.21
CA MET A 185 -0.34 -11.63 18.05
C MET A 185 -1.82 -11.96 18.20
N LYS A 186 -2.67 -10.94 18.39
CA LYS A 186 -4.14 -11.11 18.47
C LYS A 186 -4.73 -11.82 17.26
N TYR A 187 -4.18 -11.60 16.08
CA TYR A 187 -4.63 -12.17 14.81
C TYR A 187 -3.73 -13.29 14.28
N HIS A 188 -2.88 -13.88 15.14
CA HIS A 188 -2.01 -15.01 14.81
C HIS A 188 -0.98 -14.74 13.69
N ILE A 189 -0.61 -13.48 13.50
CA ILE A 189 0.50 -13.10 12.61
C ILE A 189 1.79 -13.11 13.46
N CYS A 190 2.69 -14.06 13.17
CA CYS A 190 3.97 -14.17 13.87
C CYS A 190 5.00 -13.20 13.28
N LEU A 191 5.69 -12.46 14.13
CA LEU A 191 6.82 -11.65 13.70
C LEU A 191 7.99 -12.55 13.32
N LEU A 192 8.49 -12.41 12.10
CA LEU A 192 9.66 -13.14 11.61
C LEU A 192 10.91 -12.27 11.61
N TYR A 193 10.77 -10.99 11.24
CA TYR A 193 11.90 -10.11 11.02
C TYR A 193 11.49 -8.64 11.07
N THR A 194 12.39 -7.78 11.59
CA THR A 194 12.28 -6.32 11.51
C THR A 194 13.55 -5.73 10.89
N SER A 195 13.41 -4.63 10.17
CA SER A 195 14.55 -3.86 9.65
C SER A 195 14.30 -2.38 9.94
N PRO A 196 15.28 -1.66 10.52
CA PRO A 196 15.14 -0.21 10.71
C PRO A 196 15.10 0.51 9.37
N SER A 197 14.32 1.60 9.31
CA SER A 197 14.33 2.53 8.18
C SER A 197 15.54 3.48 8.30
N PRO A 198 16.11 3.96 7.17
CA PRO A 198 17.18 4.97 7.20
C PRO A 198 16.80 6.31 7.86
N ARG A 199 15.55 6.49 8.24
CA ARG A 199 15.05 7.72 8.87
C ARG A 199 14.80 7.60 10.38
N ASP A 200 15.13 6.46 10.99
CA ASP A 200 14.99 6.21 12.43
C ASP A 200 16.23 6.68 13.19
#